data_144c72a2134aa51e81077335054c4972
#
_entry.id   144c72a2134aa51e81077335054c4972
#
_cell.length_a   1.000
_cell.length_b   1.000
_cell.length_c   1.000
_cell.angle_alpha   90.00
_cell.angle_beta   90.00
_cell.angle_gamma   90.00
#
_symmetry.space_group_name_H-M   'P 1'
#
loop_
_entity.id
_entity.type
_entity.pdbx_description
1 polymer ?
#
loop_
_entity_poly.entity_id
_entity_poly.type
_entity_poly.pdbx_seq_one_letter_code
_entity_poly.pdbx_strand_id
1 'polypeptide(L)'
;MATTQVIDATIFASSHPDIAKRTSVSGVIISSVMLLVGILAFASTFQLEDKSSTVSMALMVLGTGLFLMGIFRFFWKSKEVVYLPTGSVAKEQSIFFDLKHMDALKNLVNSGSFSADSKIKSEASGNIRMDVILSADKKFAAVQLFQFVPYTYQPITSVQYFTNEKASAIVAFLSKSKIQ
;
A
#
# COMPACT_ATOMS: atom_id res chain seq x y z
N MET A 1 -18.15 17.77 -28.87
CA MET A 1 -17.69 18.28 -27.58
C MET A 1 -17.46 17.09 -26.68
N ALA A 2 -16.21 16.74 -26.42
CA ALA A 2 -15.90 15.66 -25.48
C ALA A 2 -16.15 16.18 -24.06
N THR A 3 -17.13 15.61 -23.38
CA THR A 3 -17.37 15.87 -21.95
C THR A 3 -16.17 15.33 -21.19
N THR A 4 -15.29 16.21 -20.77
CA THR A 4 -14.22 15.88 -19.83
C THR A 4 -14.89 15.46 -18.52
N GLN A 5 -15.05 14.16 -18.29
CA GLN A 5 -15.43 13.67 -16.97
C GLN A 5 -14.27 14.04 -16.03
N VAL A 6 -14.53 14.98 -15.16
CA VAL A 6 -13.61 15.30 -14.06
C VAL A 6 -13.59 14.10 -13.15
N ILE A 7 -12.50 13.33 -13.18
CA ILE A 7 -12.29 12.20 -12.29
C ILE A 7 -11.72 12.78 -10.99
N ASP A 8 -12.62 13.15 -10.07
CA ASP A 8 -12.28 13.98 -8.91
C ASP A 8 -11.56 13.26 -7.76
N ALA A 9 -11.44 11.94 -7.77
CA ALA A 9 -10.82 11.24 -6.64
C ALA A 9 -9.87 10.13 -7.10
N THR A 10 -8.69 10.09 -6.48
CA THR A 10 -7.82 8.92 -6.57
C THR A 10 -8.34 7.82 -5.64
N ILE A 11 -8.05 6.56 -5.96
CA ILE A 11 -8.44 5.39 -5.17
C ILE A 11 -8.07 5.53 -3.68
N PHE A 12 -6.96 6.19 -3.37
CA PHE A 12 -6.46 6.38 -2.01
C PHE A 12 -7.15 7.52 -1.26
N ALA A 13 -7.82 8.41 -1.98
CA ALA A 13 -8.60 9.53 -1.43
C ALA A 13 -10.10 9.28 -1.43
N SER A 14 -10.58 8.30 -2.21
CA SER A 14 -12.01 7.98 -2.28
C SER A 14 -12.47 7.34 -0.97
N SER A 15 -13.61 7.82 -0.45
CA SER A 15 -14.28 7.19 0.68
C SER A 15 -15.26 6.15 0.15
N HIS A 16 -15.19 4.94 0.66
CA HIS A 16 -16.18 3.89 0.41
C HIS A 16 -16.79 3.45 1.75
N PRO A 17 -18.12 3.24 1.86
CA PRO A 17 -18.77 2.91 3.13
C PRO A 17 -18.21 1.64 3.78
N ASP A 18 -17.76 0.68 2.98
CA ASP A 18 -17.21 -0.59 3.46
C ASP A 18 -15.72 -0.52 3.81
N ILE A 19 -15.07 0.63 3.66
CA ILE A 19 -13.65 0.79 3.97
C ILE A 19 -13.47 1.85 5.05
N ALA A 20 -12.70 1.50 6.08
CA ALA A 20 -12.32 2.44 7.12
C ALA A 20 -10.82 2.36 7.43
N LYS A 21 -10.27 3.50 7.87
CA LYS A 21 -8.93 3.53 8.47
C LYS A 21 -9.07 3.23 9.96
N ARG A 22 -8.39 2.18 10.42
CA ARG A 22 -8.37 1.74 11.81
C ARG A 22 -6.95 1.74 12.36
N THR A 23 -6.82 1.83 13.68
CA THR A 23 -5.52 1.67 14.34
C THR A 23 -4.98 0.26 14.13
N SER A 24 -3.77 0.15 13.60
CA SER A 24 -3.06 -1.11 13.43
C SER A 24 -2.47 -1.56 14.75
N VAL A 25 -3.03 -2.59 15.36
CA VAL A 25 -2.54 -3.15 16.63
C VAL A 25 -1.08 -3.59 16.50
N SER A 26 -0.74 -4.31 15.43
CA SER A 26 0.63 -4.75 15.18
C SER A 26 1.58 -3.57 14.95
N GLY A 27 1.14 -2.54 14.23
CA GLY A 27 1.91 -1.32 14.01
C GLY A 27 2.24 -0.60 15.30
N VAL A 28 1.25 -0.45 16.20
CA VAL A 28 1.42 0.16 17.50
C VAL A 28 2.34 -0.66 18.40
N ILE A 29 2.13 -1.98 18.52
CA ILE A 29 2.96 -2.86 19.34
C ILE A 29 4.43 -2.79 18.91
N ILE A 30 4.73 -2.96 17.61
CA ILE A 30 6.09 -2.92 17.12
C ILE A 30 6.75 -1.56 17.40
N SER A 31 6.02 -0.46 17.18
CA SER A 31 6.53 0.88 17.45
C SER A 31 6.82 1.09 18.94
N SER A 32 5.92 0.61 19.81
CA SER A 32 6.10 0.71 21.28
C SER A 32 7.31 -0.11 21.76
N VAL A 33 7.52 -1.32 21.22
CA VAL A 33 8.69 -2.14 21.52
C VAL A 33 9.97 -1.44 21.08
N MET A 34 10.00 -0.85 19.87
CA MET A 34 11.16 -0.11 19.39
C MET A 34 11.48 1.10 20.28
N LEU A 35 10.46 1.84 20.71
CA LEU A 35 10.61 2.96 21.64
C LEU A 35 11.19 2.51 22.99
N LEU A 36 10.64 1.45 23.57
CA LEU A 36 11.11 0.91 24.85
C LEU A 36 12.56 0.42 24.77
N VAL A 37 12.88 -0.37 23.75
CA VAL A 37 14.26 -0.87 23.53
C VAL A 37 15.22 0.30 23.29
N GLY A 38 14.81 1.30 22.52
CA GLY A 38 15.60 2.49 22.27
C GLY A 38 15.90 3.28 23.57
N ILE A 39 14.89 3.48 24.41
CA ILE A 39 15.05 4.14 25.73
C ILE A 39 15.97 3.34 26.64
N LEU A 40 15.78 2.02 26.74
CA LEU A 40 16.59 1.16 27.58
C LEU A 40 18.06 1.13 27.12
N ALA A 41 18.31 1.02 25.82
CA ALA A 41 19.66 1.07 25.26
C ALA A 41 20.34 2.41 25.57
N PHE A 42 19.61 3.52 25.37
CA PHE A 42 20.12 4.86 25.70
C PHE A 42 20.38 5.01 27.19
N ALA A 43 19.44 4.60 28.06
CA ALA A 43 19.57 4.69 29.50
C ALA A 43 20.75 3.85 30.04
N SER A 44 21.03 2.71 29.43
CA SER A 44 22.16 1.85 29.80
C SER A 44 23.51 2.55 29.65
N THR A 45 23.63 3.54 28.76
CA THR A 45 24.89 4.30 28.59
C THR A 45 25.26 5.10 29.83
N PHE A 46 24.27 5.51 30.64
CA PHE A 46 24.54 6.26 31.88
C PHE A 46 25.07 5.41 33.01
N GLN A 47 24.88 4.08 32.93
CA GLN A 47 25.35 3.12 33.95
C GLN A 47 26.78 2.59 33.66
N LEU A 48 27.31 2.86 32.46
CA LEU A 48 28.67 2.49 32.11
C LEU A 48 29.69 3.44 32.76
N GLU A 49 30.74 2.88 33.38
CA GLU A 49 31.81 3.64 34.00
C GLU A 49 32.60 4.48 32.98
N ASP A 50 32.90 3.88 31.83
CA ASP A 50 33.56 4.56 30.71
C ASP A 50 32.57 4.97 29.62
N LYS A 51 32.17 6.25 29.65
CA LYS A 51 31.24 6.85 28.69
C LYS A 51 31.84 7.03 27.29
N SER A 52 33.16 7.01 27.17
CA SER A 52 33.89 7.14 25.90
C SER A 52 34.20 5.79 25.25
N SER A 53 33.83 4.70 25.88
CA SER A 53 34.03 3.35 25.33
C SER A 53 33.23 3.15 24.04
N THR A 54 33.75 2.34 23.13
CA THR A 54 33.09 1.96 21.88
C THR A 54 31.70 1.37 22.14
N VAL A 55 31.52 0.62 23.26
CA VAL A 55 30.24 0.04 23.67
C VAL A 55 29.23 1.14 24.03
N SER A 56 29.66 2.13 24.82
CA SER A 56 28.79 3.27 25.20
C SER A 56 28.34 4.05 23.96
N MET A 57 29.26 4.35 23.03
CA MET A 57 28.92 5.03 21.77
C MET A 57 27.96 4.22 20.92
N ALA A 58 28.20 2.90 20.79
CA ALA A 58 27.31 2.02 20.03
C ALA A 58 25.89 1.98 20.62
N LEU A 59 25.75 1.86 21.94
CA LEU A 59 24.46 1.87 22.64
C LEU A 59 23.75 3.21 22.48
N MET A 60 24.46 4.32 22.53
CA MET A 60 23.89 5.65 22.32
C MET A 60 23.33 5.80 20.89
N VAL A 61 24.10 5.43 19.88
CA VAL A 61 23.69 5.50 18.47
C VAL A 61 22.51 4.57 18.18
N LEU A 62 22.58 3.32 18.63
CA LEU A 62 21.52 2.34 18.44
C LEU A 62 20.25 2.72 19.20
N GLY A 63 20.40 3.16 20.47
CA GLY A 63 19.28 3.60 21.29
C GLY A 63 18.54 4.78 20.66
N THR A 64 19.30 5.82 20.26
CA THR A 64 18.71 7.00 19.60
C THR A 64 18.08 6.62 18.25
N GLY A 65 18.74 5.78 17.45
CA GLY A 65 18.22 5.30 16.17
C GLY A 65 16.90 4.54 16.32
N LEU A 66 16.84 3.58 17.24
CA LEU A 66 15.60 2.81 17.52
C LEU A 66 14.49 3.70 18.07
N PHE A 67 14.82 4.65 18.93
CA PHE A 67 13.84 5.60 19.48
C PHE A 67 13.22 6.46 18.39
N LEU A 68 14.04 7.07 17.52
CA LEU A 68 13.56 7.88 16.41
C LEU A 68 12.75 7.04 15.42
N MET A 69 13.23 5.85 15.05
CA MET A 69 12.50 4.92 14.20
C MET A 69 11.14 4.53 14.81
N GLY A 70 11.09 4.29 16.12
CA GLY A 70 9.86 3.99 16.84
C GLY A 70 8.85 5.13 16.72
N ILE A 71 9.28 6.38 16.92
CA ILE A 71 8.45 7.58 16.75
C ILE A 71 7.93 7.68 15.32
N PHE A 72 8.80 7.65 14.31
CA PHE A 72 8.38 7.77 12.92
C PHE A 72 7.40 6.66 12.53
N ARG A 73 7.69 5.41 12.92
CA ARG A 73 6.81 4.29 12.65
C ARG A 73 5.45 4.44 13.35
N PHE A 74 5.42 4.97 14.58
CA PHE A 74 4.18 5.21 15.32
C PHE A 74 3.26 6.16 14.57
N PHE A 75 3.78 7.23 13.99
CA PHE A 75 2.98 8.18 13.23
C PHE A 75 2.57 7.65 11.84
N TRP A 76 3.46 6.94 11.12
CA TRP A 76 3.19 6.52 9.76
C TRP A 76 2.57 5.13 9.61
N LYS A 77 2.83 4.21 10.53
CA LYS A 77 2.39 2.81 10.45
C LYS A 77 1.34 2.41 11.49
N SER A 78 0.81 3.39 12.24
CA SER A 78 -0.22 3.13 13.24
C SER A 78 -1.63 2.97 12.67
N LYS A 79 -1.83 3.27 11.39
CA LYS A 79 -3.14 3.16 10.72
C LYS A 79 -3.08 2.13 9.60
N GLU A 80 -4.15 1.35 9.50
CA GLU A 80 -4.37 0.37 8.44
C GLU A 80 -5.75 0.56 7.83
N VAL A 81 -5.88 0.23 6.55
CA VAL A 81 -7.16 0.21 5.85
C VAL A 81 -7.81 -1.14 6.08
N VAL A 82 -9.09 -1.15 6.44
CA VAL A 82 -9.82 -2.38 6.78
C VAL A 82 -11.12 -2.43 5.97
N TYR A 83 -11.41 -3.59 5.41
CA TYR A 83 -12.70 -3.90 4.82
C TYR A 83 -13.68 -4.28 5.93
N LEU A 84 -14.64 -3.40 6.21
CA LEU A 84 -15.52 -3.49 7.38
C LEU A 84 -16.36 -4.76 7.46
N PRO A 85 -16.96 -5.26 6.34
CA PRO A 85 -17.82 -6.43 6.41
C PRO A 85 -17.15 -7.70 6.95
N THR A 86 -15.83 -7.82 6.78
CA THR A 86 -15.07 -8.98 7.25
C THR A 86 -14.00 -8.65 8.30
N GLY A 87 -13.75 -7.37 8.53
CA GLY A 87 -12.66 -6.91 9.39
C GLY A 87 -11.26 -7.16 8.81
N SER A 88 -11.17 -7.55 7.53
CA SER A 88 -9.93 -7.89 6.86
C SER A 88 -9.11 -6.66 6.51
N VAL A 89 -7.79 -6.70 6.78
CA VAL A 89 -6.88 -5.62 6.40
C VAL A 89 -6.78 -5.55 4.88
N ALA A 90 -6.92 -4.36 4.33
CA ALA A 90 -6.75 -4.10 2.91
C ALA A 90 -5.37 -3.48 2.64
N LYS A 91 -4.69 -3.98 1.61
CA LYS A 91 -3.36 -3.51 1.19
C LYS A 91 -3.47 -2.75 -0.11
N GLU A 92 -2.75 -1.66 -0.16
CA GLU A 92 -2.59 -0.82 -1.34
C GLU A 92 -1.38 -1.30 -2.14
N GLN A 93 -1.52 -1.40 -3.45
CA GLN A 93 -0.42 -1.72 -4.37
C GLN A 93 -0.60 -1.02 -5.71
N SER A 94 0.50 -0.64 -6.33
CA SER A 94 0.54 -0.09 -7.68
C SER A 94 1.28 -1.07 -8.60
N ILE A 95 0.72 -1.30 -9.79
CA ILE A 95 1.26 -2.23 -10.78
C ILE A 95 1.34 -1.50 -12.10
N PHE A 96 2.44 -1.69 -12.82
CA PHE A 96 2.71 -0.97 -14.06
C PHE A 96 2.57 -1.89 -15.27
N PHE A 97 2.12 -1.29 -16.37
CA PHE A 97 1.92 -1.98 -17.64
C PHE A 97 2.36 -1.11 -18.83
N ASP A 98 2.67 -1.75 -19.92
CA ASP A 98 2.95 -1.09 -21.19
C ASP A 98 1.69 -0.38 -21.74
N LEU A 99 1.89 0.73 -22.45
CA LEU A 99 0.83 1.51 -23.08
C LEU A 99 -0.04 0.70 -24.05
N LYS A 100 0.54 -0.29 -24.73
CA LYS A 100 -0.18 -1.18 -25.66
C LYS A 100 -1.34 -1.94 -25.01
N HIS A 101 -1.32 -2.09 -23.68
CA HIS A 101 -2.37 -2.80 -22.93
C HIS A 101 -3.47 -1.87 -22.40
N MET A 102 -3.41 -0.56 -22.67
CA MET A 102 -4.31 0.44 -22.11
C MET A 102 -5.79 0.12 -22.35
N ASP A 103 -6.18 -0.12 -23.61
CA ASP A 103 -7.59 -0.35 -23.94
C ASP A 103 -8.10 -1.69 -23.39
N ALA A 104 -7.25 -2.73 -23.41
CA ALA A 104 -7.58 -4.01 -22.80
C ALA A 104 -7.77 -3.87 -21.28
N LEU A 105 -6.91 -3.14 -20.59
CA LEU A 105 -7.02 -2.88 -19.16
C LEU A 105 -8.25 -2.04 -18.83
N LYS A 106 -8.56 -0.99 -19.62
CA LYS A 106 -9.80 -0.21 -19.46
C LYS A 106 -11.05 -1.09 -19.56
N ASN A 107 -11.09 -1.95 -20.58
CA ASN A 107 -12.20 -2.87 -20.77
C ASN A 107 -12.35 -3.85 -19.60
N LEU A 108 -11.24 -4.42 -19.10
CA LEU A 108 -11.23 -5.30 -17.94
C LEU A 108 -11.76 -4.60 -16.67
N VAL A 109 -11.29 -3.37 -16.41
CA VAL A 109 -11.72 -2.60 -15.24
C VAL A 109 -13.19 -2.21 -15.34
N ASN A 110 -13.66 -1.75 -16.52
CA ASN A 110 -15.04 -1.31 -16.68
C ASN A 110 -16.04 -2.47 -16.68
N SER A 111 -15.68 -3.62 -17.24
CA SER A 111 -16.54 -4.82 -17.26
C SER A 111 -16.45 -5.62 -15.98
N GLY A 112 -15.37 -5.49 -15.22
CA GLY A 112 -15.06 -6.35 -14.08
C GLY A 112 -14.75 -7.80 -14.45
N SER A 113 -14.41 -8.06 -15.72
CA SER A 113 -14.18 -9.41 -16.27
C SER A 113 -12.70 -9.76 -16.28
N PHE A 114 -12.07 -9.79 -15.11
CA PHE A 114 -10.67 -10.18 -14.98
C PHE A 114 -10.52 -11.70 -15.18
N SER A 115 -9.59 -12.10 -16.06
CA SER A 115 -9.26 -13.49 -16.31
C SER A 115 -7.79 -13.75 -16.01
N ALA A 116 -7.54 -14.89 -15.37
CA ALA A 116 -6.18 -15.38 -15.15
C ALA A 116 -5.47 -15.72 -16.47
N ASP A 117 -6.18 -16.00 -17.56
CA ASP A 117 -5.61 -16.36 -18.86
C ASP A 117 -5.23 -15.15 -19.73
N SER A 118 -5.33 -13.96 -19.17
CA SER A 118 -4.91 -12.72 -19.81
C SER A 118 -3.40 -12.78 -20.15
N LYS A 119 -3.06 -12.45 -21.41
CA LYS A 119 -1.67 -12.32 -21.88
C LYS A 119 -1.00 -11.01 -21.43
N ILE A 120 -1.67 -10.22 -20.60
CA ILE A 120 -1.18 -8.94 -20.10
C ILE A 120 -0.17 -9.22 -18.99
N LYS A 121 1.07 -8.76 -19.17
CA LYS A 121 2.15 -8.87 -18.18
C LYS A 121 2.43 -7.50 -17.55
N SER A 122 2.71 -7.50 -16.27
CA SER A 122 3.16 -6.30 -15.57
C SER A 122 4.65 -6.05 -15.82
N GLU A 123 5.06 -4.80 -15.66
CA GLU A 123 6.44 -4.35 -15.83
C GLU A 123 6.92 -3.69 -14.51
N ALA A 124 8.22 -3.53 -14.36
CA ALA A 124 8.79 -2.83 -13.20
C ALA A 124 8.43 -1.32 -13.23
N SER A 125 8.27 -0.76 -14.43
CA SER A 125 7.80 0.61 -14.69
C SER A 125 7.05 0.61 -16.02
N GLY A 126 6.06 1.48 -16.19
CA GLY A 126 5.27 1.52 -17.42
C GLY A 126 4.43 2.78 -17.52
N ASN A 127 3.89 3.03 -18.72
CA ASN A 127 3.06 4.21 -18.96
C ASN A 127 1.64 4.08 -18.40
N ILE A 128 1.19 2.88 -18.10
CA ILE A 128 -0.08 2.62 -17.43
C ILE A 128 0.20 2.12 -16.01
N ARG A 129 -0.39 2.76 -15.02
CA ARG A 129 -0.36 2.36 -13.62
C ARG A 129 -1.76 1.93 -13.21
N MET A 130 -1.88 0.76 -12.62
CA MET A 130 -3.07 0.24 -11.98
C MET A 130 -2.88 0.30 -10.47
N ASP A 131 -3.63 1.16 -9.82
CA ASP A 131 -3.69 1.20 -8.36
C ASP A 131 -4.81 0.28 -7.89
N VAL A 132 -4.49 -0.55 -6.89
CA VAL A 132 -5.40 -1.55 -6.35
C VAL A 132 -5.37 -1.51 -4.83
N ILE A 133 -6.54 -1.48 -4.21
CA ILE A 133 -6.73 -1.78 -2.79
C ILE A 133 -7.35 -3.17 -2.72
N LEU A 134 -6.71 -4.09 -1.99
CA LEU A 134 -7.13 -5.49 -1.95
C LEU A 134 -7.20 -5.98 -0.51
N SER A 135 -8.35 -6.50 -0.09
CA SER A 135 -8.51 -7.13 1.22
C SER A 135 -7.73 -8.45 1.30
N ALA A 136 -7.15 -8.75 2.47
CA ALA A 136 -6.35 -9.96 2.66
C ALA A 136 -7.16 -11.25 2.49
N ASP A 137 -8.48 -11.19 2.77
CA ASP A 137 -9.43 -12.29 2.56
C ASP A 137 -9.92 -12.40 1.10
N LYS A 138 -9.44 -11.53 0.19
CA LYS A 138 -9.77 -11.51 -1.24
C LYS A 138 -11.26 -11.26 -1.54
N LYS A 139 -12.01 -10.73 -0.58
CA LYS A 139 -13.45 -10.46 -0.75
C LYS A 139 -13.76 -9.05 -1.21
N PHE A 140 -12.77 -8.17 -1.21
CA PHE A 140 -12.91 -6.80 -1.65
C PHE A 140 -11.69 -6.36 -2.47
N ALA A 141 -11.95 -5.67 -3.58
CA ALA A 141 -10.94 -4.99 -4.37
C ALA A 141 -11.49 -3.66 -4.87
N ALA A 142 -10.66 -2.62 -4.84
CA ALA A 142 -10.90 -1.37 -5.55
C ALA A 142 -9.79 -1.20 -6.58
N VAL A 143 -10.12 -0.75 -7.78
CA VAL A 143 -9.17 -0.64 -8.90
C VAL A 143 -9.36 0.68 -9.61
N GLN A 144 -8.25 1.34 -9.96
CA GLN A 144 -8.23 2.53 -10.78
C GLN A 144 -7.01 2.51 -11.72
N LEU A 145 -7.20 2.95 -12.95
CA LEU A 145 -6.14 3.07 -13.94
C LEU A 145 -5.70 4.52 -14.10
N PHE A 146 -4.40 4.67 -14.28
CA PHE A 146 -3.73 5.93 -14.55
C PHE A 146 -2.85 5.79 -15.79
N GLN A 147 -2.75 6.85 -16.55
CA GLN A 147 -1.80 6.97 -17.66
C GLN A 147 -0.73 7.99 -17.31
N PHE A 148 0.52 7.65 -17.61
CA PHE A 148 1.62 8.60 -17.52
C PHE A 148 1.49 9.62 -18.66
N VAL A 149 1.30 10.88 -18.29
CA VAL A 149 1.43 12.04 -19.17
C VAL A 149 2.67 12.80 -18.72
N PRO A 150 3.25 13.71 -19.52
CA PRO A 150 4.50 14.35 -19.15
C PRO A 150 4.50 14.79 -17.68
N TYR A 151 5.41 14.21 -16.89
CA TYR A 151 5.71 14.48 -15.47
C TYR A 151 4.70 13.94 -14.43
N THR A 152 3.56 13.34 -14.80
CA THR A 152 2.57 12.87 -13.81
C THR A 152 1.71 11.71 -14.32
N TYR A 153 1.08 10.96 -13.38
CA TYR A 153 0.05 9.98 -13.70
C TYR A 153 -1.33 10.61 -13.55
N GLN A 154 -2.12 10.60 -14.63
CA GLN A 154 -3.50 11.10 -14.63
C GLN A 154 -4.46 9.92 -14.65
N PRO A 155 -5.56 9.96 -13.86
CA PRO A 155 -6.56 8.90 -13.86
C PRO A 155 -7.28 8.83 -15.21
N ILE A 156 -7.42 7.61 -15.75
CA ILE A 156 -8.11 7.34 -17.02
C ILE A 156 -9.38 6.50 -16.84
N THR A 157 -9.64 6.05 -15.61
CA THR A 157 -10.90 5.43 -15.18
C THR A 157 -11.35 6.01 -13.85
N SER A 158 -12.66 5.97 -13.56
CA SER A 158 -13.17 6.12 -12.20
C SER A 158 -12.71 4.94 -11.35
N VAL A 159 -12.78 5.08 -10.02
CA VAL A 159 -12.55 3.97 -9.10
C VAL A 159 -13.68 2.94 -9.28
N GLN A 160 -13.31 1.69 -9.52
CA GLN A 160 -14.24 0.57 -9.61
C GLN A 160 -14.09 -0.31 -8.38
N TYR A 161 -15.21 -0.71 -7.78
CA TYR A 161 -15.25 -1.54 -6.60
C TYR A 161 -15.79 -2.92 -6.94
N PHE A 162 -15.11 -3.95 -6.44
CA PHE A 162 -15.42 -5.35 -6.72
C PHE A 162 -15.48 -6.12 -5.42
N THR A 163 -16.46 -7.03 -5.32
CA THR A 163 -16.64 -7.88 -4.15
C THR A 163 -16.65 -9.36 -4.53
N ASN A 164 -16.35 -10.21 -3.56
CA ASN A 164 -16.44 -11.67 -3.65
C ASN A 164 -15.68 -12.27 -4.86
N GLU A 165 -16.39 -12.93 -5.76
CA GLU A 165 -15.79 -13.62 -6.91
C GLU A 165 -15.01 -12.69 -7.82
N LYS A 166 -15.52 -11.49 -8.09
CA LYS A 166 -14.82 -10.50 -8.92
C LYS A 166 -13.53 -10.02 -8.25
N ALA A 167 -13.53 -9.82 -6.93
CA ALA A 167 -12.32 -9.48 -6.19
C ALA A 167 -11.29 -10.62 -6.25
N SER A 168 -11.73 -11.87 -6.11
CA SER A 168 -10.86 -13.04 -6.27
C SER A 168 -10.28 -13.18 -7.68
N ALA A 169 -11.06 -12.86 -8.72
CA ALA A 169 -10.60 -12.85 -10.11
C ALA A 169 -9.48 -11.81 -10.34
N ILE A 170 -9.58 -10.64 -9.72
CA ILE A 170 -8.51 -9.62 -9.74
C ILE A 170 -7.24 -10.18 -9.12
N VAL A 171 -7.33 -10.86 -7.97
CA VAL A 171 -6.15 -11.50 -7.34
C VAL A 171 -5.50 -12.51 -8.27
N ALA A 172 -6.29 -13.36 -8.92
CA ALA A 172 -5.79 -14.36 -9.87
C ALA A 172 -5.10 -13.68 -11.07
N PHE A 173 -5.70 -12.63 -11.63
CA PHE A 173 -5.11 -11.81 -12.69
C PHE A 173 -3.76 -11.22 -12.23
N LEU A 174 -3.72 -10.56 -11.08
CA LEU A 174 -2.52 -9.91 -10.56
C LEU A 174 -1.40 -10.90 -10.25
N SER A 175 -1.72 -12.09 -9.75
CA SER A 175 -0.73 -13.12 -9.45
C SER A 175 -0.06 -13.67 -10.71
N LYS A 176 -0.79 -13.80 -11.81
CA LYS A 176 -0.26 -14.26 -13.10
C LYS A 176 0.40 -13.14 -13.93
N SER A 177 -0.05 -11.90 -13.78
CA SER A 177 0.55 -10.77 -14.51
C SER A 177 1.94 -10.40 -13.98
N LYS A 178 2.30 -10.75 -12.74
CA LYS A 178 3.64 -10.52 -12.20
C LYS A 178 4.66 -11.32 -13.01
N ILE A 179 5.70 -10.61 -13.46
CA ILE A 179 6.89 -11.24 -14.05
C ILE A 179 7.54 -12.08 -12.94
N GLN A 180 7.72 -13.37 -13.21
CA GLN A 180 8.59 -14.25 -12.44
C GLN A 180 10.04 -13.88 -12.66
#